data_35054cc6cb829f08458fc349ae814a5e
#
_entry.id   35054cc6cb829f08458fc349ae814a5e
#
_cell.length_a   1.000
_cell.length_b   1.000
_cell.length_c   1.000
_cell.angle_alpha   90.00
_cell.angle_beta   90.00
_cell.angle_gamma   90.00
#
_symmetry.space_group_name_H-M   'P 1'
#
loop_
_entity.id
_entity.type
_entity.pdbx_description
1 polymer ?
#
loop_
_entity_poly.entity_id
_entity_poly.type
_entity_poly.pdbx_seq_one_letter_code
_entity_poly.pdbx_strand_id
1 'polypeptide(L)'
;MREFDEIKTFVEQEIIPRSDNFDAGHGRDHVQTVISQALMLAQYYPETDKRIVLVAAAYHDLGLAFGRDEHHTHSARIAREDERLRQWFNEDEINMIAEAAEDHRASSNHEPRTIYGRIIAEADRVIDSETIVRRALQYGLSHVPGLDREGQYRRLMEHMHEKYAEGGYLKLWIPYGGNAERLHAFRQTLSNADAFRELFDRIYDSIID
;
A
#
# COMPACT_ATOMS: atom_id res chain seq x y z
N MET A 1 24.76 -4.67 11.50
CA MET A 1 24.12 -3.66 12.38
C MET A 1 24.44 -2.26 11.87
N ARG A 2 25.72 -1.84 11.79
CA ARG A 2 26.12 -0.50 11.33
C ARG A 2 25.59 -0.13 9.93
N GLU A 3 25.70 -1.02 8.97
CA GLU A 3 25.23 -0.80 7.58
C GLU A 3 23.70 -0.64 7.50
N PHE A 4 22.92 -1.43 8.24
CA PHE A 4 21.46 -1.27 8.31
C PHE A 4 21.08 0.11 8.87
N ASP A 5 21.78 0.60 9.88
CA ASP A 5 21.53 1.91 10.47
C ASP A 5 21.87 3.05 9.49
N GLU A 6 22.93 2.88 8.68
CA GLU A 6 23.31 3.83 7.62
C GLU A 6 22.22 3.89 6.54
N ILE A 7 21.75 2.73 6.06
CA ILE A 7 20.64 2.64 5.08
C ILE A 7 19.36 3.24 5.65
N LYS A 8 19.03 2.93 6.92
CA LYS A 8 17.87 3.49 7.60
C LYS A 8 17.94 5.02 7.65
N THR A 9 19.09 5.57 8.01
CA THR A 9 19.31 7.03 8.02
C THR A 9 19.11 7.63 6.63
N PHE A 10 19.67 7.00 5.60
CA PHE A 10 19.47 7.42 4.21
C PHE A 10 17.97 7.40 3.81
N VAL A 11 17.26 6.32 4.13
CA VAL A 11 15.83 6.22 3.86
C VAL A 11 15.03 7.32 4.57
N GLU A 12 15.32 7.58 5.85
CA GLU A 12 14.61 8.58 6.65
C GLU A 12 14.89 10.02 6.17
N GLN A 13 16.11 10.31 5.75
CA GLN A 13 16.52 11.67 5.40
C GLN A 13 16.34 12.01 3.92
N GLU A 14 16.45 11.03 3.03
CA GLU A 14 16.52 11.27 1.59
C GLU A 14 15.33 10.69 0.80
N ILE A 15 14.72 9.61 1.29
CA ILE A 15 13.68 8.89 0.53
C ILE A 15 12.29 9.23 1.04
N ILE A 16 12.02 9.05 2.33
CA ILE A 16 10.71 9.35 2.93
C ILE A 16 10.25 10.78 2.63
N PRO A 17 11.10 11.84 2.71
CA PRO A 17 10.67 13.20 2.40
C PRO A 17 10.14 13.41 0.97
N ARG A 18 10.46 12.53 0.03
CA ARG A 18 9.95 12.60 -1.34
C ARG A 18 8.45 12.34 -1.43
N SER A 19 7.86 11.70 -0.43
CA SER A 19 6.42 11.45 -0.33
C SER A 19 5.62 12.59 0.32
N ASP A 20 6.26 13.64 0.81
CA ASP A 20 5.60 14.74 1.55
C ASP A 20 4.57 15.52 0.70
N ASN A 21 4.72 15.48 -0.62
CA ASN A 21 3.81 16.14 -1.56
C ASN A 21 2.77 15.18 -2.18
N PHE A 22 2.73 13.91 -1.75
CA PHE A 22 1.71 12.99 -2.20
C PHE A 22 0.40 13.21 -1.45
N ASP A 23 -0.67 12.61 -1.94
CA ASP A 23 -1.96 12.68 -1.26
C ASP A 23 -1.89 12.04 0.15
N ALA A 24 -2.88 12.37 0.99
CA ALA A 24 -2.92 11.91 2.38
C ALA A 24 -2.89 10.37 2.54
N GLY A 25 -3.20 9.63 1.48
CA GLY A 25 -3.15 8.17 1.47
C GLY A 25 -1.77 7.58 1.20
N HIS A 26 -0.82 8.38 0.67
CA HIS A 26 0.49 7.91 0.19
C HIS A 26 1.64 8.81 0.69
N GLY A 27 1.36 9.67 1.66
CA GLY A 27 2.36 10.55 2.26
C GLY A 27 3.30 9.83 3.23
N ARG A 28 4.12 10.62 3.93
CA ARG A 28 5.15 10.14 4.88
C ARG A 28 4.67 9.07 5.86
N ASP A 29 3.50 9.29 6.48
CA ASP A 29 2.96 8.36 7.49
C ASP A 29 2.63 6.99 6.89
N HIS A 30 2.14 6.97 5.65
CA HIS A 30 1.89 5.73 4.93
C HIS A 30 3.20 4.98 4.67
N VAL A 31 4.21 5.64 4.13
CA VAL A 31 5.53 5.02 3.86
C VAL A 31 6.14 4.45 5.13
N GLN A 32 6.10 5.19 6.24
CA GLN A 32 6.59 4.72 7.54
C GLN A 32 5.81 3.51 8.06
N THR A 33 4.50 3.51 7.87
CA THR A 33 3.63 2.37 8.22
C THR A 33 4.00 1.14 7.39
N VAL A 34 4.15 1.29 6.07
CA VAL A 34 4.53 0.17 5.18
C VAL A 34 5.91 -0.38 5.55
N ILE A 35 6.90 0.47 5.82
CA ILE A 35 8.22 0.06 6.30
C ILE A 35 8.11 -0.76 7.59
N SER A 36 7.37 -0.26 8.57
CA SER A 36 7.19 -0.93 9.85
C SER A 36 6.53 -2.31 9.71
N GLN A 37 5.46 -2.39 8.92
CA GLN A 37 4.75 -3.63 8.64
C GLN A 37 5.62 -4.61 7.84
N ALA A 38 6.34 -4.14 6.82
CA ALA A 38 7.21 -4.99 6.02
C ALA A 38 8.34 -5.61 6.86
N LEU A 39 9.00 -4.82 7.70
CA LEU A 39 10.03 -5.32 8.61
C LEU A 39 9.47 -6.29 9.67
N MET A 40 8.25 -6.08 10.14
CA MET A 40 7.54 -7.02 11.02
C MET A 40 7.24 -8.33 10.31
N LEU A 41 6.71 -8.29 9.09
CA LEU A 41 6.41 -9.49 8.29
C LEU A 41 7.68 -10.26 7.92
N ALA A 42 8.78 -9.57 7.63
CA ALA A 42 10.08 -10.20 7.32
C ALA A 42 10.64 -11.04 8.47
N GLN A 43 10.17 -10.85 9.71
CA GLN A 43 10.61 -11.69 10.84
C GLN A 43 10.16 -13.15 10.71
N TYR A 44 9.10 -13.42 9.95
CA TYR A 44 8.61 -14.78 9.66
C TYR A 44 9.38 -15.46 8.53
N TYR A 45 10.29 -14.73 7.86
CA TYR A 45 11.08 -15.18 6.70
C TYR A 45 12.56 -14.87 6.94
N PRO A 46 13.25 -15.65 7.79
CA PRO A 46 14.61 -15.37 8.22
C PRO A 46 15.65 -15.38 7.08
N GLU A 47 15.30 -15.99 5.93
CA GLU A 47 16.12 -15.95 4.72
C GLU A 47 16.11 -14.57 4.01
N THR A 48 15.21 -13.66 4.38
CA THR A 48 15.14 -12.34 3.74
C THR A 48 16.15 -11.36 4.32
N ASP A 49 16.75 -10.56 3.45
CA ASP A 49 17.59 -9.44 3.85
C ASP A 49 16.72 -8.23 4.23
N LYS A 50 16.75 -7.84 5.49
CA LYS A 50 15.99 -6.69 6.01
C LYS A 50 16.39 -5.37 5.39
N ARG A 51 17.59 -5.24 4.81
CA ARG A 51 18.05 -4.05 4.10
C ARG A 51 17.23 -3.89 2.81
N ILE A 52 17.08 -4.99 2.05
CA ILE A 52 16.24 -5.04 0.83
C ILE A 52 14.79 -4.72 1.17
N VAL A 53 14.23 -5.34 2.23
CA VAL A 53 12.86 -5.08 2.68
C VAL A 53 12.64 -3.61 3.03
N LEU A 54 13.55 -3.01 3.79
CA LEU A 54 13.50 -1.60 4.19
C LEU A 54 13.46 -0.68 2.98
N VAL A 55 14.39 -0.88 2.03
CA VAL A 55 14.51 0.00 0.86
C VAL A 55 13.34 -0.22 -0.11
N ALA A 56 12.95 -1.46 -0.37
CA ALA A 56 11.79 -1.75 -1.23
C ALA A 56 10.51 -1.11 -0.69
N ALA A 57 10.28 -1.19 0.63
CA ALA A 57 9.15 -0.53 1.29
C ALA A 57 9.21 0.99 1.16
N ALA A 58 10.40 1.60 1.25
CA ALA A 58 10.56 3.04 1.11
C ALA A 58 10.34 3.54 -0.32
N TYR A 59 10.66 2.72 -1.32
CA TYR A 59 10.59 3.10 -2.74
C TYR A 59 9.24 2.76 -3.40
N HIS A 60 8.39 1.92 -2.80
CA HIS A 60 7.23 1.32 -3.47
C HIS A 60 6.31 2.34 -4.16
N ASP A 61 6.11 3.50 -3.58
CA ASP A 61 5.18 4.53 -4.05
C ASP A 61 5.86 5.76 -4.67
N LEU A 62 7.19 5.82 -4.76
CA LEU A 62 7.89 7.00 -5.29
C LEU A 62 7.49 7.35 -6.74
N GLY A 63 7.02 6.38 -7.49
CA GLY A 63 6.51 6.55 -8.84
C GLY A 63 5.23 7.39 -8.95
N LEU A 64 4.51 7.62 -7.84
CA LEU A 64 3.35 8.53 -7.80
C LEU A 64 3.68 9.94 -8.25
N ALA A 65 4.94 10.37 -8.16
CA ALA A 65 5.41 11.62 -8.72
C ALA A 65 5.17 11.75 -10.24
N PHE A 66 4.97 10.63 -10.96
CA PHE A 66 4.70 10.56 -12.40
C PHE A 66 3.24 10.23 -12.73
N GLY A 67 2.39 10.12 -11.73
CA GLY A 67 0.98 9.76 -11.88
C GLY A 67 0.65 8.37 -11.33
N ARG A 68 -0.66 8.11 -11.19
CA ARG A 68 -1.15 6.94 -10.45
C ARG A 68 -1.16 5.64 -11.26
N ASP A 69 -1.35 5.73 -12.56
CA ASP A 69 -1.64 4.53 -13.38
C ASP A 69 -0.45 3.56 -13.44
N GLU A 70 0.75 4.08 -13.69
CA GLU A 70 1.99 3.32 -13.83
C GLU A 70 2.98 3.57 -12.67
N HIS A 71 2.49 4.05 -11.50
CA HIS A 71 3.37 4.41 -10.39
C HIS A 71 4.29 3.25 -9.96
N HIS A 72 3.81 2.03 -9.96
CA HIS A 72 4.58 0.83 -9.58
C HIS A 72 5.78 0.61 -10.51
N THR A 73 5.58 0.73 -11.83
CA THR A 73 6.66 0.64 -12.84
C THR A 73 7.65 1.79 -12.69
N HIS A 74 7.14 3.00 -12.42
CA HIS A 74 7.99 4.16 -12.17
C HIS A 74 8.78 4.01 -10.86
N SER A 75 8.21 3.44 -9.81
CA SER A 75 8.90 3.14 -8.55
C SER A 75 10.07 2.19 -8.77
N ALA A 76 9.85 1.11 -9.53
CA ALA A 76 10.91 0.17 -9.91
C ALA A 76 12.03 0.84 -10.71
N ARG A 77 11.68 1.70 -11.67
CA ARG A 77 12.66 2.48 -12.43
C ARG A 77 13.48 3.39 -11.52
N ILE A 78 12.84 4.14 -10.63
CA ILE A 78 13.52 5.03 -9.67
C ILE A 78 14.53 4.24 -8.84
N ALA A 79 14.15 3.05 -8.35
CA ALA A 79 15.05 2.21 -7.57
C ALA A 79 16.29 1.77 -8.39
N ARG A 80 16.11 1.36 -9.66
CA ARG A 80 17.22 0.95 -10.53
C ARG A 80 18.14 2.11 -10.89
N GLU A 81 17.61 3.31 -11.06
CA GLU A 81 18.35 4.51 -11.48
C GLU A 81 19.02 5.25 -10.31
N ASP A 82 18.69 4.89 -9.04
CA ASP A 82 19.29 5.55 -7.89
C ASP A 82 20.71 5.03 -7.60
N GLU A 83 21.72 5.72 -8.16
CA GLU A 83 23.14 5.38 -8.02
C GLU A 83 23.59 5.28 -6.53
N ARG A 84 22.89 5.94 -5.61
CA ARG A 84 23.23 5.94 -4.19
C ARG A 84 23.06 4.56 -3.56
N LEU A 85 22.13 3.74 -4.07
CA LEU A 85 21.92 2.37 -3.59
C LEU A 85 23.15 1.48 -3.80
N ARG A 86 23.98 1.75 -4.81
CA ARG A 86 25.21 1.00 -5.10
C ARG A 86 26.29 1.10 -4.02
N GLN A 87 26.09 1.95 -3.02
CA GLN A 87 26.95 1.99 -1.85
C GLN A 87 26.75 0.76 -0.94
N TRP A 88 25.57 0.13 -0.99
CA TRP A 88 25.19 -0.97 -0.09
C TRP A 88 24.71 -2.23 -0.81
N PHE A 89 24.30 -2.12 -2.09
CA PHE A 89 23.65 -3.18 -2.84
C PHE A 89 24.36 -3.40 -4.19
N ASN A 90 24.48 -4.66 -4.57
CA ASN A 90 24.87 -5.03 -5.94
C ASN A 90 23.66 -4.96 -6.89
N GLU A 91 23.88 -5.15 -8.20
CA GLU A 91 22.85 -5.03 -9.23
C GLU A 91 21.70 -6.03 -9.04
N ASP A 92 21.97 -7.24 -8.58
CA ASP A 92 20.94 -8.25 -8.34
C ASP A 92 20.05 -7.84 -7.16
N GLU A 93 20.63 -7.31 -6.08
CA GLU A 93 19.91 -6.78 -4.92
C GLU A 93 19.09 -5.55 -5.28
N ILE A 94 19.61 -4.64 -6.11
CA ILE A 94 18.87 -3.48 -6.63
C ILE A 94 17.69 -3.93 -7.49
N ASN A 95 17.87 -4.96 -8.30
CA ASN A 95 16.77 -5.54 -9.06
C ASN A 95 15.69 -6.17 -8.15
N MET A 96 16.08 -6.87 -7.08
CA MET A 96 15.11 -7.40 -6.09
C MET A 96 14.31 -6.26 -5.42
N ILE A 97 14.98 -5.16 -5.05
CA ILE A 97 14.33 -3.96 -4.50
C ILE A 97 13.31 -3.40 -5.51
N ALA A 98 13.73 -3.22 -6.74
CA ALA A 98 12.91 -2.66 -7.81
C ALA A 98 11.70 -3.54 -8.12
N GLU A 99 11.90 -4.85 -8.25
CA GLU A 99 10.83 -5.81 -8.50
C GLU A 99 9.84 -5.86 -7.34
N ALA A 100 10.32 -5.81 -6.09
CA ALA A 100 9.45 -5.78 -4.93
C ALA A 100 8.62 -4.49 -4.86
N ALA A 101 9.21 -3.35 -5.23
CA ALA A 101 8.49 -2.09 -5.36
C ALA A 101 7.44 -2.12 -6.49
N GLU A 102 7.73 -2.80 -7.61
CA GLU A 102 6.79 -2.95 -8.72
C GLU A 102 5.61 -3.87 -8.36
N ASP A 103 5.89 -4.98 -7.68
CA ASP A 103 4.92 -6.04 -7.38
C ASP A 103 3.89 -5.68 -6.31
N HIS A 104 4.01 -4.50 -5.63
CA HIS A 104 3.11 -4.14 -4.53
C HIS A 104 1.67 -3.88 -5.00
N ARG A 105 1.44 -3.50 -6.26
CA ARG A 105 0.14 -3.05 -6.76
C ARG A 105 -0.95 -4.12 -6.62
N ALA A 106 -2.06 -3.78 -5.94
CA ALA A 106 -3.17 -4.70 -5.69
C ALA A 106 -3.87 -5.20 -6.96
N SER A 107 -3.93 -4.36 -8.00
CA SER A 107 -4.57 -4.67 -9.29
C SER A 107 -3.59 -5.25 -10.32
N SER A 108 -2.39 -5.69 -9.90
CA SER A 108 -1.46 -6.39 -10.77
C SER A 108 -2.11 -7.67 -11.33
N ASN A 109 -1.82 -7.98 -12.59
CA ASN A 109 -2.30 -9.17 -13.27
C ASN A 109 -1.44 -10.42 -13.03
N HIS A 110 -0.38 -10.31 -12.24
CA HIS A 110 0.51 -11.41 -11.85
C HIS A 110 0.76 -11.41 -10.34
N GLU A 111 1.19 -12.57 -9.84
CA GLU A 111 1.65 -12.70 -8.46
C GLU A 111 3.00 -11.98 -8.27
N PRO A 112 3.29 -11.48 -7.06
CA PRO A 112 4.61 -10.97 -6.75
C PRO A 112 5.68 -12.02 -7.02
N ARG A 113 6.74 -11.62 -7.76
CA ARG A 113 7.80 -12.51 -8.27
C ARG A 113 8.62 -13.15 -7.17
N THR A 114 8.80 -12.45 -6.06
CA THR A 114 9.68 -12.86 -4.96
C THR A 114 8.98 -12.77 -3.61
N ILE A 115 9.58 -13.34 -2.58
CA ILE A 115 9.13 -13.16 -1.20
C ILE A 115 9.18 -11.68 -0.78
N TYR A 116 10.14 -10.90 -1.29
CA TYR A 116 10.21 -9.46 -1.06
C TYR A 116 8.98 -8.74 -1.61
N GLY A 117 8.61 -9.02 -2.87
CA GLY A 117 7.39 -8.48 -3.48
C GLY A 117 6.13 -8.86 -2.69
N ARG A 118 6.01 -10.10 -2.21
CA ARG A 118 4.89 -10.55 -1.36
C ARG A 118 4.84 -9.78 -0.04
N ILE A 119 5.98 -9.57 0.61
CA ILE A 119 6.07 -8.82 1.87
C ILE A 119 5.66 -7.35 1.65
N ILE A 120 6.16 -6.69 0.60
CA ILE A 120 5.81 -5.29 0.33
C ILE A 120 4.33 -5.17 -0.05
N ALA A 121 3.85 -6.04 -0.94
CA ALA A 121 2.44 -6.07 -1.31
C ALA A 121 1.52 -6.28 -0.10
N GLU A 122 1.88 -7.18 0.81
CA GLU A 122 1.10 -7.44 2.03
C GLU A 122 1.16 -6.26 3.01
N ALA A 123 2.35 -5.66 3.20
CA ALA A 123 2.55 -4.52 4.10
C ALA A 123 1.78 -3.27 3.65
N ASP A 124 1.63 -3.07 2.34
CA ASP A 124 0.84 -1.99 1.76
C ASP A 124 -0.69 -2.21 1.90
N ARG A 125 -1.14 -3.41 2.28
CA ARG A 125 -2.57 -3.69 2.51
C ARG A 125 -3.02 -3.13 3.85
N VAL A 126 -3.39 -1.85 3.89
CA VAL A 126 -4.07 -1.26 5.05
C VAL A 126 -5.51 -1.76 5.07
N ILE A 127 -5.77 -2.83 5.83
CA ILE A 127 -7.11 -3.43 5.97
C ILE A 127 -7.69 -2.98 7.31
N ASP A 128 -8.30 -1.82 7.28
CA ASP A 128 -9.12 -1.25 8.33
C ASP A 128 -10.39 -0.68 7.70
N SER A 129 -11.55 -1.12 8.15
CA SER A 129 -12.84 -0.82 7.51
C SER A 129 -13.12 0.67 7.42
N GLU A 130 -12.81 1.42 8.48
CA GLU A 130 -13.02 2.87 8.51
C GLU A 130 -12.08 3.60 7.57
N THR A 131 -10.80 3.25 7.59
CA THR A 131 -9.77 3.81 6.70
C THR A 131 -10.09 3.52 5.23
N ILE A 132 -10.48 2.29 4.90
CA ILE A 132 -10.84 1.88 3.54
C ILE A 132 -12.01 2.73 3.02
N VAL A 133 -13.11 2.80 3.78
CA VAL A 133 -14.30 3.53 3.39
C VAL A 133 -14.02 5.02 3.31
N ARG A 134 -13.32 5.59 4.28
CA ARG A 134 -12.94 7.01 4.31
C ARG A 134 -12.13 7.42 3.09
N ARG A 135 -11.06 6.68 2.78
CA ARG A 135 -10.20 6.97 1.60
C ARG A 135 -10.97 6.88 0.29
N ALA A 136 -11.77 5.82 0.11
CA ALA A 136 -12.55 5.64 -1.11
C ALA A 136 -13.66 6.69 -1.26
N LEU A 137 -14.24 7.16 -0.15
CA LEU A 137 -15.23 8.23 -0.15
C LEU A 137 -14.59 9.59 -0.44
N GLN A 138 -13.46 9.93 0.19
CA GLN A 138 -12.69 11.14 -0.11
C GLN A 138 -12.28 11.21 -1.58
N TYR A 139 -11.84 10.09 -2.14
CA TYR A 139 -11.57 9.98 -3.58
C TYR A 139 -12.82 10.30 -4.42
N GLY A 140 -13.97 9.71 -4.07
CA GLY A 140 -15.21 9.94 -4.79
C GLY A 140 -15.69 11.40 -4.73
N LEU A 141 -15.63 12.00 -3.56
CA LEU A 141 -16.00 13.41 -3.37
C LEU A 141 -15.11 14.38 -4.17
N SER A 142 -13.83 14.07 -4.30
CA SER A 142 -12.88 14.91 -5.06
C SER A 142 -12.92 14.68 -6.57
N HIS A 143 -13.13 13.46 -7.04
CA HIS A 143 -13.06 13.12 -8.46
C HIS A 143 -14.42 13.03 -9.17
N VAL A 144 -15.50 12.82 -8.41
CA VAL A 144 -16.88 12.75 -8.91
C VAL A 144 -17.80 13.62 -8.03
N PRO A 145 -17.55 14.94 -7.95
CA PRO A 145 -18.24 15.83 -7.00
C PRO A 145 -19.72 16.04 -7.33
N GLY A 146 -20.17 15.67 -8.54
CA GLY A 146 -21.57 15.81 -8.96
C GLY A 146 -22.51 14.73 -8.44
N LEU A 147 -21.99 13.70 -7.74
CA LEU A 147 -22.83 12.68 -7.12
C LEU A 147 -23.37 13.16 -5.78
N ASP A 148 -24.67 12.95 -5.57
CA ASP A 148 -25.29 13.09 -4.25
C ASP A 148 -24.83 11.96 -3.29
N ARG A 149 -25.31 12.00 -2.04
CA ARG A 149 -24.99 11.00 -1.01
C ARG A 149 -25.25 9.56 -1.48
N GLU A 150 -26.39 9.33 -2.12
CA GLU A 150 -26.76 8.01 -2.62
C GLU A 150 -25.92 7.58 -3.82
N GLY A 151 -25.54 8.51 -4.68
CA GLY A 151 -24.61 8.28 -5.78
C GLY A 151 -23.21 7.91 -5.28
N GLN A 152 -22.70 8.59 -4.26
CA GLN A 152 -21.42 8.26 -3.62
C GLN A 152 -21.49 6.88 -2.92
N TYR A 153 -22.62 6.55 -2.26
CA TYR A 153 -22.82 5.24 -1.65
C TYR A 153 -22.76 4.11 -2.69
N ARG A 154 -23.51 4.22 -3.79
CA ARG A 154 -23.52 3.19 -4.86
C ARG A 154 -22.13 3.00 -5.48
N ARG A 155 -21.47 4.10 -5.84
CA ARG A 155 -20.09 4.07 -6.35
C ARG A 155 -19.12 3.38 -5.38
N LEU A 156 -19.23 3.72 -4.10
CA LEU A 156 -18.42 3.11 -3.05
C LEU A 156 -18.67 1.62 -2.94
N MET A 157 -19.94 1.19 -2.90
CA MET A 157 -20.33 -0.23 -2.83
C MET A 157 -19.76 -1.02 -4.01
N GLU A 158 -19.90 -0.53 -5.22
CA GLU A 158 -19.33 -1.16 -6.43
C GLU A 158 -17.82 -1.37 -6.27
N HIS A 159 -17.10 -0.31 -5.89
CA HIS A 159 -15.66 -0.39 -5.68
C HIS A 159 -15.27 -1.35 -4.55
N MET A 160 -16.01 -1.37 -3.43
CA MET A 160 -15.74 -2.29 -2.32
C MET A 160 -15.95 -3.74 -2.75
N HIS A 161 -17.01 -4.03 -3.51
CA HIS A 161 -17.25 -5.36 -4.03
C HIS A 161 -16.18 -5.80 -5.03
N GLU A 162 -15.82 -4.96 -5.98
CA GLU A 162 -14.77 -5.24 -6.96
C GLU A 162 -13.44 -5.60 -6.31
N LYS A 163 -13.09 -4.89 -5.25
CA LYS A 163 -11.77 -5.01 -4.62
C LYS A 163 -11.74 -6.03 -3.50
N TYR A 164 -12.70 -5.98 -2.56
CA TYR A 164 -12.60 -6.65 -1.27
C TYR A 164 -13.53 -7.85 -1.10
N ALA A 165 -14.62 -7.95 -1.86
CA ALA A 165 -15.55 -9.07 -1.73
C ALA A 165 -14.88 -10.43 -2.03
N GLU A 166 -15.57 -11.52 -1.76
CA GLU A 166 -15.15 -12.86 -2.20
C GLU A 166 -14.98 -12.86 -3.73
N GLY A 167 -13.80 -13.25 -4.20
CA GLY A 167 -13.46 -13.17 -5.64
C GLY A 167 -13.00 -11.80 -6.13
N GLY A 168 -12.99 -10.76 -5.28
CA GLY A 168 -12.42 -9.46 -5.62
C GLY A 168 -10.93 -9.52 -5.96
N TYR A 169 -10.42 -8.44 -6.58
CA TYR A 169 -9.04 -8.45 -7.08
C TYR A 169 -7.97 -8.32 -5.98
N LEU A 170 -8.34 -7.90 -4.75
CA LEU A 170 -7.38 -7.85 -3.65
C LEU A 170 -6.93 -9.27 -3.27
N LYS A 171 -5.64 -9.50 -3.33
CA LYS A 171 -5.00 -10.75 -2.89
C LYS A 171 -4.12 -10.48 -1.68
N LEU A 172 -4.11 -11.42 -0.74
CA LEU A 172 -3.19 -11.49 0.38
C LEU A 172 -2.12 -12.53 0.06
N TRP A 173 -0.87 -12.22 0.38
CA TRP A 173 0.28 -13.03 0.00
C TRP A 173 1.00 -13.65 1.20
N ILE A 174 0.78 -13.10 2.39
CA ILE A 174 1.46 -13.50 3.63
C ILE A 174 0.40 -13.93 4.65
N PRO A 175 0.47 -15.14 5.21
CA PRO A 175 -0.53 -15.63 6.17
C PRO A 175 -0.36 -15.05 7.59
N TYR A 176 0.59 -14.14 7.76
CA TYR A 176 0.93 -13.52 9.03
C TYR A 176 0.51 -12.04 9.05
N GLY A 177 0.51 -11.42 10.23
CA GLY A 177 0.24 -9.99 10.37
C GLY A 177 -1.24 -9.60 10.49
N GLY A 178 -2.17 -10.56 10.44
CA GLY A 178 -3.59 -10.36 10.74
C GLY A 178 -4.42 -9.74 9.62
N ASN A 179 -3.88 -9.59 8.39
CA ASN A 179 -4.67 -9.05 7.27
C ASN A 179 -5.81 -9.98 6.86
N ALA A 180 -5.62 -11.29 6.96
CA ALA A 180 -6.66 -12.26 6.62
C ALA A 180 -7.89 -12.13 7.53
N GLU A 181 -7.67 -12.01 8.83
CA GLU A 181 -8.72 -11.83 9.83
C GLU A 181 -9.42 -10.48 9.64
N ARG A 182 -8.67 -9.40 9.40
CA ARG A 182 -9.24 -8.07 9.13
C ARG A 182 -10.04 -8.05 7.84
N LEU A 183 -9.55 -8.69 6.77
CA LEU A 183 -10.29 -8.80 5.51
C LEU A 183 -11.56 -9.63 5.68
N HIS A 184 -11.50 -10.72 6.44
CA HIS A 184 -12.69 -11.52 6.75
C HIS A 184 -13.75 -10.68 7.49
N ALA A 185 -13.35 -9.94 8.52
CA ALA A 185 -14.25 -9.06 9.27
C ALA A 185 -14.86 -7.96 8.38
N PHE A 186 -14.05 -7.35 7.49
CA PHE A 186 -14.55 -6.35 6.55
C PHE A 186 -15.54 -6.95 5.55
N ARG A 187 -15.30 -8.17 5.05
CA ARG A 187 -16.24 -8.88 4.17
C ARG A 187 -17.58 -9.16 4.86
N GLN A 188 -17.55 -9.49 6.14
CA GLN A 188 -18.81 -9.63 6.92
C GLN A 188 -19.57 -8.32 6.99
N THR A 189 -18.89 -7.20 7.25
CA THR A 189 -19.53 -5.87 7.22
C THR A 189 -20.07 -5.54 5.83
N LEU A 190 -19.30 -5.79 4.78
CA LEU A 190 -19.70 -5.52 3.38
C LEU A 190 -20.90 -6.37 2.95
N SER A 191 -21.01 -7.59 3.44
CA SER A 191 -22.14 -8.49 3.15
C SER A 191 -23.43 -8.14 3.93
N ASN A 192 -23.33 -7.34 4.96
CA ASN A 192 -24.47 -6.84 5.74
C ASN A 192 -24.79 -5.41 5.30
N ALA A 193 -25.84 -5.25 4.49
CA ALA A 193 -26.21 -3.96 3.90
C ALA A 193 -26.45 -2.87 4.95
N ASP A 194 -27.09 -3.20 6.07
CA ASP A 194 -27.38 -2.24 7.15
C ASP A 194 -26.09 -1.81 7.85
N ALA A 195 -25.23 -2.76 8.22
CA ALA A 195 -23.95 -2.47 8.87
C ALA A 195 -23.02 -1.64 7.97
N PHE A 196 -22.99 -1.95 6.66
CA PHE A 196 -22.17 -1.17 5.72
C PHE A 196 -22.77 0.21 5.50
N ARG A 197 -24.10 0.34 5.47
CA ARG A 197 -24.77 1.63 5.36
C ARG A 197 -24.48 2.52 6.58
N GLU A 198 -24.57 2.00 7.79
CA GLU A 198 -24.22 2.72 9.01
C GLU A 198 -22.76 3.21 9.00
N LEU A 199 -21.83 2.35 8.57
CA LEU A 199 -20.41 2.70 8.43
C LEU A 199 -20.21 3.84 7.43
N PHE A 200 -20.86 3.75 6.26
CA PHE A 200 -20.81 4.80 5.24
C PHE A 200 -21.36 6.11 5.77
N ASP A 201 -22.57 6.10 6.34
CA ASP A 201 -23.25 7.32 6.79
C ASP A 201 -22.45 8.04 7.86
N ARG A 202 -21.91 7.32 8.84
CA ARG A 202 -21.05 7.87 9.89
C ARG A 202 -19.78 8.53 9.33
N ILE A 203 -19.16 7.88 8.35
CA ILE A 203 -17.94 8.42 7.74
C ILE A 203 -18.26 9.60 6.82
N TYR A 204 -19.34 9.52 6.04
CA TYR A 204 -19.79 10.60 5.16
C TYR A 204 -20.05 11.88 5.95
N ASP A 205 -20.82 11.79 7.03
CA ASP A 205 -21.13 12.93 7.89
C ASP A 205 -19.85 13.53 8.50
N SER A 206 -18.91 12.70 8.95
CA SER A 206 -17.61 13.16 9.49
C SER A 206 -16.67 13.85 8.47
N ILE A 207 -16.96 13.75 7.18
CA ILE A 207 -16.16 14.41 6.13
C ILE A 207 -16.82 15.70 5.64
N ILE A 208 -18.15 15.76 5.66
CA ILE A 208 -18.93 16.90 5.13
C ILE A 208 -19.15 17.99 6.21
N ASP A 209 -19.21 17.59 7.49
CA ASP A 209 -19.27 18.52 8.62
C ASP A 209 -17.92 19.25 8.85
#